data_9a3c4e0046ad2e1a5f2f519d73a63aff
#
_entry.id   9a3c4e0046ad2e1a5f2f519d73a63aff
#
_cell.length_a   1.000
_cell.length_b   1.000
_cell.length_c   1.000
_cell.angle_alpha   90.00
_cell.angle_beta   90.00
_cell.angle_gamma   90.00
#
_symmetry.space_group_name_H-M   'P 1'
#
loop_
_entity.id
_entity.type
_entity.pdbx_description
1 polymer ?
#
loop_
_entity_poly.entity_id
_entity_poly.type
_entity_poly.pdbx_seq_one_letter_code
_entity_poly.pdbx_strand_id
1 'polypeptide(L)'
;MPLGAKILLDPNIEEQYGMVDIIPDCNVYGEYKINTKSSPLLLRDKPDTNADIIVEMPKGRTIFCYGFTDITMEWYLCEYSDSGKIYAGFCNKKYLTKKKKRSDIT
;
A
#
# COMPACT_ATOMS: atom_id res chain seq x y z
N MET A 1 4.66 14.30 -12.56
CA MET A 1 4.39 12.89 -12.84
C MET A 1 3.82 12.22 -11.60
N PRO A 2 2.79 11.41 -11.73
CA PRO A 2 2.26 10.69 -10.58
C PRO A 2 3.30 9.78 -9.97
N LEU A 3 3.33 9.74 -8.67
CA LEU A 3 4.26 8.89 -7.94
C LEU A 3 4.04 7.41 -8.25
N GLY A 4 2.77 7.04 -8.44
CA GLY A 4 2.43 5.67 -8.78
C GLY A 4 3.05 5.22 -10.10
N ALA A 5 3.09 6.10 -11.10
CA ALA A 5 3.70 5.76 -12.37
C ALA A 5 5.20 5.51 -12.20
N LYS A 6 5.85 6.29 -11.34
CA LYS A 6 7.27 6.09 -11.06
C LYS A 6 7.51 4.74 -10.39
N ILE A 7 6.62 4.35 -9.48
CA ILE A 7 6.74 3.06 -8.79
C ILE A 7 6.60 1.91 -9.77
N LEU A 8 5.68 2.03 -10.73
CA LEU A 8 5.51 0.98 -11.72
C LEU A 8 6.72 0.82 -12.65
N LEU A 9 7.58 1.84 -12.68
CA LEU A 9 8.82 1.76 -13.44
C LEU A 9 9.96 1.14 -12.63
N ASP A 10 9.73 0.87 -11.35
CA ASP A 10 10.73 0.19 -10.52
C ASP A 10 10.80 -1.27 -10.97
N PRO A 11 11.96 -1.75 -11.43
CA PRO A 11 12.08 -3.11 -11.93
C PRO A 11 11.68 -4.17 -10.92
N ASN A 12 11.96 -3.92 -9.64
CA ASN A 12 11.63 -4.90 -8.60
C ASN A 12 10.13 -5.05 -8.44
N ILE A 13 9.40 -3.96 -8.53
CA ILE A 13 7.96 -4.00 -8.39
C ILE A 13 7.32 -4.62 -9.63
N GLU A 14 7.79 -4.26 -10.82
CA GLU A 14 7.28 -4.86 -12.04
C GLU A 14 7.54 -6.36 -12.09
N GLU A 15 8.74 -6.77 -11.73
CA GLU A 15 9.09 -8.19 -11.71
C GLU A 15 8.23 -8.95 -10.70
N GLN A 16 8.03 -8.36 -9.52
CA GLN A 16 7.30 -9.02 -8.46
C GLN A 16 5.80 -9.07 -8.72
N TYR A 17 5.24 -8.02 -9.31
CA TYR A 17 3.79 -7.89 -9.47
C TYR A 17 3.32 -7.89 -10.92
N GLY A 18 4.21 -8.19 -11.86
CA GLY A 18 3.89 -8.16 -13.29
C GLY A 18 2.78 -9.12 -13.71
N MET A 19 2.52 -10.14 -12.89
CA MET A 19 1.46 -11.11 -13.16
C MET A 19 0.16 -10.77 -12.42
N VAL A 20 0.16 -9.70 -11.64
CA VAL A 20 -1.00 -9.29 -10.86
C VAL A 20 -1.70 -8.13 -11.56
N ASP A 21 -3.00 -8.28 -11.79
CA ASP A 21 -3.79 -7.20 -12.36
C ASP A 21 -3.95 -6.09 -11.34
N ILE A 22 -3.36 -4.94 -11.61
CA ILE A 22 -3.52 -3.77 -10.76
C ILE A 22 -4.20 -2.66 -11.55
N ILE A 23 -5.04 -1.92 -10.86
CA ILE A 23 -5.88 -0.88 -11.45
C ILE A 23 -5.48 0.47 -10.88
N PRO A 24 -5.18 1.46 -11.73
CA PRO A 24 -4.93 2.81 -11.25
C PRO A 24 -6.21 3.40 -10.64
N ASP A 25 -6.07 4.02 -9.47
CA ASP A 25 -7.18 4.71 -8.81
C ASP A 25 -6.61 5.90 -8.05
N CYS A 26 -6.79 7.09 -8.59
CA CYS A 26 -6.22 8.29 -8.00
C CYS A 26 -6.85 8.64 -6.64
N ASN A 27 -8.05 8.12 -6.35
CA ASN A 27 -8.69 8.34 -5.06
C ASN A 27 -8.01 7.57 -3.95
N VAL A 28 -7.24 6.55 -4.31
CA VAL A 28 -6.53 5.71 -3.35
C VAL A 28 -5.16 6.29 -3.00
N TYR A 29 -4.63 7.15 -3.86
CA TYR A 29 -3.30 7.74 -3.67
C TYR A 29 -3.23 8.56 -2.38
N GLY A 30 -2.18 8.33 -1.60
CA GLY A 30 -1.93 9.16 -0.43
C GLY A 30 -1.46 8.37 0.78
N GLU A 31 -1.43 9.04 1.92
CA GLU A 31 -1.01 8.45 3.18
C GLU A 31 -2.17 7.87 3.94
N TYR A 32 -1.91 6.76 4.60
CA TYR A 32 -2.89 6.06 5.41
C TYR A 32 -2.30 5.69 6.76
N LYS A 33 -3.17 5.66 7.77
CA LYS A 33 -2.80 5.17 9.08
C LYS A 33 -3.29 3.74 9.24
N ILE A 34 -2.45 2.89 9.80
CA ILE A 34 -2.81 1.50 10.08
C ILE A 34 -3.72 1.49 11.31
N ASN A 35 -4.94 0.99 11.14
CA ASN A 35 -5.96 1.04 12.19
C ASN A 35 -6.44 -0.34 12.62
N THR A 36 -5.57 -1.32 12.64
CA THR A 36 -5.87 -2.62 13.21
C THR A 36 -6.20 -2.47 14.71
N LYS A 37 -6.89 -3.44 15.28
CA LYS A 37 -7.26 -3.36 16.70
C LYS A 37 -6.07 -3.53 17.62
N SER A 38 -5.28 -4.58 17.45
CA SER A 38 -4.12 -4.84 18.29
C SER A 38 -2.97 -5.49 17.54
N SER A 39 -3.27 -6.24 16.50
CA SER A 39 -2.26 -6.97 15.75
C SER A 39 -1.60 -6.08 14.70
N PRO A 40 -0.36 -6.36 14.30
CA PRO A 40 0.24 -5.65 13.17
C PRO A 40 -0.52 -5.97 11.88
N LEU A 41 -0.44 -5.07 10.92
CA LEU A 41 -0.97 -5.30 9.58
C LEU A 41 0.12 -5.95 8.74
N LEU A 42 -0.26 -6.97 7.99
CA LEU A 42 0.71 -7.71 7.18
C LEU A 42 0.77 -7.13 5.78
N LEU A 43 1.96 -6.77 5.33
CA LEU A 43 2.21 -6.35 3.97
C LEU A 43 2.59 -7.60 3.18
N ARG A 44 1.84 -7.89 2.11
CA ARG A 44 1.99 -9.15 1.37
C ARG A 44 2.48 -8.89 -0.04
N ASP A 45 3.09 -9.90 -0.65
CA ASP A 45 3.64 -9.76 -1.99
C ASP A 45 2.57 -9.85 -3.09
N LYS A 46 1.36 -10.28 -2.74
CA LYS A 46 0.23 -10.34 -3.66
C LYS A 46 -1.05 -9.94 -2.93
N PRO A 47 -2.08 -9.52 -3.66
CA PRO A 47 -3.36 -9.11 -3.05
C PRO A 47 -4.20 -10.33 -2.66
N ASP A 48 -3.72 -11.07 -1.70
CA ASP A 48 -4.33 -12.32 -1.26
C ASP A 48 -3.96 -12.57 0.20
N THR A 49 -4.92 -13.01 0.99
CA THR A 49 -4.70 -13.32 2.40
C THR A 49 -3.75 -14.50 2.61
N ASN A 50 -3.55 -15.30 1.59
CA ASN A 50 -2.63 -16.44 1.65
C ASN A 50 -1.26 -16.15 1.02
N ALA A 51 -1.05 -14.93 0.55
CA ALA A 51 0.22 -14.56 -0.05
C ALA A 51 1.32 -14.46 0.99
N ASP A 52 2.56 -14.51 0.53
CA ASP A 52 3.71 -14.41 1.41
C ASP A 52 3.77 -13.03 2.08
N ILE A 53 4.16 -13.03 3.34
CA ILE A 53 4.27 -11.82 4.14
C ILE A 53 5.65 -11.21 3.91
N ILE A 54 5.67 -9.95 3.50
CA ILE A 54 6.92 -9.21 3.30
C ILE A 54 7.42 -8.65 4.63
N VAL A 55 6.51 -8.00 5.37
CA VAL A 55 6.85 -7.36 6.63
C VAL A 55 5.60 -7.17 7.46
N GLU A 56 5.76 -7.14 8.78
CA GLU A 56 4.68 -6.81 9.71
C GLU A 56 4.77 -5.32 10.04
N MET A 57 3.65 -4.63 9.89
CA MET A 57 3.60 -3.19 10.10
C MET A 57 2.83 -2.90 11.39
N PRO A 58 3.48 -2.31 12.40
CA PRO A 58 2.82 -2.06 13.68
C PRO A 58 1.61 -1.15 13.56
N LYS A 59 0.62 -1.41 14.40
CA LYS A 59 -0.55 -0.56 14.52
C LYS A 59 -0.13 0.91 14.75
N GLY A 60 -0.84 1.81 14.10
CA GLY A 60 -0.61 3.24 14.28
C GLY A 60 0.45 3.84 13.38
N ARG A 61 1.20 3.02 12.67
CA ARG A 61 2.20 3.53 11.72
C ARG A 61 1.52 4.08 10.48
N THR A 62 2.23 4.92 9.77
CA THR A 62 1.75 5.50 8.52
C THR A 62 2.36 4.76 7.35
N ILE A 63 1.55 4.45 6.34
CA ILE A 63 2.01 3.89 5.09
C ILE A 63 1.54 4.76 3.95
N PHE A 64 2.14 4.58 2.79
CA PHE A 64 1.81 5.37 1.60
C PHE A 64 1.23 4.46 0.52
N CYS A 65 0.07 4.82 -0.01
CA CYS A 65 -0.53 4.09 -1.11
C CYS A 65 -0.23 4.79 -2.43
N TYR A 66 0.22 4.02 -3.40
CA TYR A 66 0.65 4.55 -4.69
C TYR A 66 -0.49 4.89 -5.64
N GLY A 67 -1.73 4.63 -5.26
CA GLY A 67 -2.86 4.88 -6.14
C GLY A 67 -3.16 3.72 -7.06
N PHE A 68 -2.89 2.51 -6.61
CA PHE A 68 -3.22 1.30 -7.34
C PHE A 68 -3.89 0.30 -6.43
N THR A 69 -4.87 -0.41 -6.97
CA THR A 69 -5.58 -1.47 -6.25
C THR A 69 -5.55 -2.74 -7.09
N ASP A 70 -5.92 -3.86 -6.46
CA ASP A 70 -6.18 -5.06 -7.20
C ASP A 70 -7.54 -4.97 -7.90
N ILE A 71 -7.87 -5.97 -8.68
CA ILE A 71 -9.10 -6.00 -9.47
C ILE A 71 -10.36 -5.98 -8.60
N THR A 72 -10.30 -6.47 -7.35
CA THR A 72 -11.43 -6.41 -6.42
C THR A 72 -11.56 -5.06 -5.74
N MET A 73 -10.57 -4.19 -5.88
CA MET A 73 -10.49 -2.88 -5.25
C MET A 73 -10.45 -2.94 -3.72
N GLU A 74 -10.06 -4.08 -3.17
CA GLU A 74 -9.94 -4.26 -1.72
C GLU A 74 -8.51 -4.22 -1.23
N TRP A 75 -7.54 -4.43 -2.10
CA TRP A 75 -6.13 -4.47 -1.75
C TRP A 75 -5.40 -3.30 -2.38
N TYR A 76 -4.70 -2.54 -1.56
CA TYR A 76 -3.95 -1.38 -2.03
C TYR A 76 -2.47 -1.71 -2.13
N LEU A 77 -1.86 -1.24 -3.21
CA LEU A 77 -0.41 -1.33 -3.37
C LEU A 77 0.22 -0.20 -2.55
N CYS A 78 0.98 -0.57 -1.54
CA CYS A 78 1.47 0.37 -0.54
C CYS A 78 2.97 0.27 -0.35
N GLU A 79 3.53 1.34 0.20
CA GLU A 79 4.93 1.41 0.58
C GLU A 79 5.02 1.62 2.08
N TYR A 80 5.88 0.87 2.73
CA TYR A 80 6.15 0.99 4.16
C TYR A 80 7.64 1.18 4.37
N SER A 81 8.01 2.21 5.13
CA SER A 81 9.40 2.51 5.45
C SER A 81 9.67 2.22 6.91
N ASP A 82 10.75 1.51 7.19
CA ASP A 82 11.16 1.22 8.55
C ASP A 82 12.68 1.10 8.62
N SER A 83 13.27 1.88 9.52
CA SER A 83 14.71 1.81 9.79
C SER A 83 15.58 1.94 8.54
N GLY A 84 15.17 2.81 7.63
CA GLY A 84 15.91 3.05 6.39
C GLY A 84 15.64 2.07 5.28
N LYS A 85 14.79 1.07 5.54
CA LYS A 85 14.37 0.12 4.51
C LYS A 85 12.99 0.46 3.99
N ILE A 86 12.79 0.24 2.71
CA ILE A 86 11.50 0.50 2.06
C ILE A 86 10.97 -0.83 1.54
N TYR A 87 9.71 -1.10 1.90
CA TYR A 87 9.02 -2.31 1.48
C TYR A 87 7.81 -1.91 0.65
N ALA A 88 7.54 -2.64 -0.42
CA ALA A 88 6.35 -2.42 -1.23
C ALA A 88 5.55 -3.71 -1.31
N GLY A 89 4.24 -3.61 -1.22
CA GLY A 89 3.39 -4.78 -1.29
C GLY A 89 1.93 -4.39 -1.14
N PHE A 90 1.10 -5.40 -0.88
CA PHE A 90 -0.34 -5.23 -0.79
C PHE A 90 -0.83 -5.41 0.63
N CYS A 91 -1.78 -4.57 1.03
CA CYS A 91 -2.52 -4.78 2.26
C CYS A 91 -3.99 -4.43 2.06
N ASN A 92 -4.86 -5.01 2.88
CA ASN A 92 -6.29 -4.86 2.70
C ASN A 92 -6.75 -3.50 3.23
N LYS A 93 -7.56 -2.80 2.44
CA LYS A 93 -8.02 -1.44 2.74
C LYS A 93 -8.81 -1.33 4.03
N LYS A 94 -9.43 -2.41 4.49
CA LYS A 94 -10.25 -2.36 5.70
C LYS A 94 -9.46 -2.04 6.96
N TYR A 95 -8.13 -2.20 6.90
CA TYR A 95 -7.26 -1.88 8.03
C TYR A 95 -6.55 -0.56 7.86
N LEU A 96 -7.01 0.27 6.94
CA LEU A 96 -6.37 1.54 6.61
C LEU A 96 -7.36 2.68 6.75
N THR A 97 -6.89 3.79 7.32
CA THR A 97 -7.66 5.03 7.37
C THR A 97 -6.87 6.11 6.65
N LYS A 98 -7.46 6.68 5.63
CA LYS A 98 -6.79 7.71 4.84
C LYS A 98 -6.58 8.96 5.68
N LYS A 99 -5.36 9.50 5.65
CA LYS A 99 -5.04 10.73 6.37
C LYS A 99 -5.48 11.92 5.54
N LYS A 100 -6.07 12.91 6.20
CA LYS A 100 -6.46 14.14 5.54
C LYS A 100 -5.24 15.00 5.26
N LYS A 101 -5.21 15.62 4.09
CA LYS A 101 -4.17 16.57 3.74
C LYS A 101 -4.45 17.89 4.44
N ARG A 102 -3.38 18.61 4.77
CA ARG A 102 -3.55 19.92 5.41
C ARG A 102 -4.31 20.89 4.52
N SER A 103 -4.12 20.80 3.23
CA SER A 103 -4.81 21.67 2.28
C SER A 103 -6.32 21.49 2.31
N ASP A 104 -6.80 20.41 2.83
CA ASP A 104 -8.24 20.16 2.92
C ASP A 104 -8.89 21.01 4.02
N ILE A 105 -8.08 21.62 4.86
CA ILE A 105 -8.56 22.39 6.02
C ILE A 105 -8.79 23.85 5.67
N THR A 106 -8.13 24.34 4.67
CA THR A 106 -8.20 25.76 4.30
C THR A 106 -9.39 26.13 3.45
#